data_575ebf21af1a32ee6e24e186b216a1aa
#
_entry.id   575ebf21af1a32ee6e24e186b216a1aa
#
_cell.length_a   1.000
_cell.length_b   1.000
_cell.length_c   1.000
_cell.angle_alpha   90.00
_cell.angle_beta   90.00
_cell.angle_gamma   90.00
#
_symmetry.space_group_name_H-M   'P 1'
#
loop_
_entity.id
_entity.type
_entity.pdbx_description
1 polymer ?
#
loop_
_entity_poly.entity_id
_entity_poly.type
_entity_poly.pdbx_seq_one_letter_code
_entity_poly.pdbx_strand_id
1 'polypeptide(L)'
;MVISLAHSPSRNIFKTRFTMRRFIARSRRTVVVLMAAMIAFSTPAHAIGLIRDAETEYLMREFSTPIFKAAGLNAYAVNIHLVNANTLNAFVAGGQRMFLHTGLILEADRPNMLIGVIAHETGHMAGGHLSRQQEALASASTSTIVSAILGIGAIAVGAGDVGMALITGGQTVAQREFLQYSRIQESSADQAAVTYLDRVGWSGKGMMDTFYLFRGQEVLSDRQQDPYLRSHPLSGDRLSALEDRVLTSPYADVEDPVEWILAFDMVKAKLYGFLDRPDLTFRRFPATDTSIPAHYARAVAHHK
;
A
#
# COMPACT_ATOMS: atom_id res chain seq x y z
N MET A 1 44.33 62.94 -53.31
CA MET A 1 44.08 61.99 -54.42
C MET A 1 43.98 60.62 -53.84
N VAL A 2 42.91 59.86 -54.24
CA VAL A 2 42.65 58.46 -53.94
C VAL A 2 41.93 58.23 -52.61
N ILE A 3 40.66 58.19 -52.54
CA ILE A 3 39.57 57.20 -52.58
C ILE A 3 39.93 55.90 -51.91
N SER A 4 39.23 55.57 -50.83
CA SER A 4 39.04 54.17 -50.43
C SER A 4 37.66 53.92 -49.89
N LEU A 5 37.10 52.85 -50.35
CA LEU A 5 35.73 52.35 -50.31
C LEU A 5 35.30 51.81 -48.97
N ALA A 6 34.07 52.06 -48.67
CA ALA A 6 33.32 51.44 -47.59
C ALA A 6 33.08 49.92 -47.83
N HIS A 7 33.30 49.12 -46.81
CA HIS A 7 32.86 47.74 -46.75
C HIS A 7 31.65 47.62 -45.83
N SER A 8 30.54 47.19 -46.39
CA SER A 8 29.27 47.01 -45.68
C SER A 8 29.23 45.63 -45.06
N PRO A 9 28.89 45.48 -43.73
CA PRO A 9 28.75 44.19 -43.08
C PRO A 9 27.27 43.81 -42.85
N SER A 10 26.43 43.84 -43.89
CA SER A 10 24.97 43.63 -43.65
C SER A 10 24.39 42.28 -44.11
N ARG A 11 25.22 41.30 -44.55
CA ARG A 11 24.67 40.02 -45.07
C ARG A 11 24.65 38.82 -44.10
N ASN A 12 25.30 38.86 -42.94
CA ASN A 12 25.42 37.70 -42.07
C ASN A 12 24.35 37.61 -40.94
N ILE A 13 23.72 38.71 -40.59
CA ILE A 13 22.73 38.73 -39.47
C ILE A 13 21.40 38.07 -39.88
N PHE A 14 21.04 38.09 -41.15
CA PHE A 14 19.79 37.47 -41.62
C PHE A 14 19.85 35.96 -41.70
N LYS A 15 20.99 35.34 -41.99
CA LYS A 15 21.15 33.88 -42.05
C LYS A 15 21.09 33.24 -40.65
N THR A 16 21.67 33.90 -39.63
CA THR A 16 21.71 33.39 -38.26
C THR A 16 20.33 33.41 -37.59
N ARG A 17 19.51 34.42 -37.87
CA ARG A 17 18.12 34.48 -37.33
C ARG A 17 17.20 33.44 -37.97
N PHE A 18 17.43 33.06 -39.21
CA PHE A 18 16.59 32.06 -39.91
C PHE A 18 16.91 30.64 -39.47
N THR A 19 18.16 30.29 -39.17
CA THR A 19 18.58 28.99 -38.64
C THR A 19 18.13 28.81 -37.19
N MET A 20 18.20 29.82 -36.36
CA MET A 20 17.78 29.78 -34.97
C MET A 20 16.25 29.58 -34.82
N ARG A 21 15.45 30.26 -35.68
CA ARG A 21 13.99 30.03 -35.71
C ARG A 21 13.62 28.61 -36.15
N ARG A 22 14.33 27.99 -37.09
CA ARG A 22 14.11 26.61 -37.51
C ARG A 22 14.54 25.61 -36.44
N PHE A 23 15.59 25.89 -35.68
CA PHE A 23 16.03 25.04 -34.58
C PHE A 23 15.03 25.04 -33.42
N ILE A 24 14.52 26.21 -33.03
CA ILE A 24 13.49 26.38 -31.98
C ILE A 24 12.16 25.74 -32.42
N ALA A 25 11.77 25.84 -33.69
CA ALA A 25 10.56 25.23 -34.21
C ALA A 25 10.65 23.66 -34.24
N ARG A 26 11.85 23.13 -34.55
CA ARG A 26 12.11 21.70 -34.50
C ARG A 26 12.10 21.15 -33.06
N SER A 27 12.76 21.86 -32.13
CA SER A 27 12.77 21.43 -30.71
C SER A 27 11.36 21.46 -30.09
N ARG A 28 10.53 22.47 -30.42
CA ARG A 28 9.13 22.53 -29.99
C ARG A 28 8.31 21.36 -30.54
N ARG A 29 8.49 20.98 -31.81
CA ARG A 29 7.80 19.81 -32.39
C ARG A 29 8.24 18.50 -31.74
N THR A 30 9.52 18.33 -31.44
CA THR A 30 10.03 17.14 -30.76
C THR A 30 9.49 17.05 -29.34
N VAL A 31 9.43 18.15 -28.59
CA VAL A 31 8.84 18.19 -27.23
C VAL A 31 7.34 17.86 -27.29
N VAL A 32 6.59 18.42 -28.23
CA VAL A 32 5.16 18.11 -28.38
C VAL A 32 4.93 16.64 -28.75
N VAL A 33 5.74 16.07 -29.64
CA VAL A 33 5.65 14.66 -30.02
C VAL A 33 6.01 13.75 -28.83
N LEU A 34 7.03 14.09 -28.03
CA LEU A 34 7.38 13.36 -26.82
C LEU A 34 6.30 13.45 -25.73
N MET A 35 5.69 14.63 -25.54
CA MET A 35 4.54 14.77 -24.64
C MET A 35 3.32 14.00 -25.13
N ALA A 36 3.01 14.04 -26.43
CA ALA A 36 1.92 13.27 -27.01
C ALA A 36 2.17 11.76 -26.90
N ALA A 37 3.42 11.31 -27.09
CA ALA A 37 3.80 9.90 -26.88
C ALA A 37 3.66 9.51 -25.41
N MET A 38 4.07 10.33 -24.44
CA MET A 38 3.87 10.06 -23.01
C MET A 38 2.39 9.93 -22.65
N ILE A 39 1.51 10.72 -23.24
CA ILE A 39 0.05 10.65 -23.02
C ILE A 39 -0.53 9.39 -23.69
N ALA A 40 -0.03 9.02 -24.87
CA ALA A 40 -0.50 7.82 -25.59
C ALA A 40 -0.08 6.50 -24.90
N PHE A 41 0.97 6.51 -24.08
CA PHE A 41 1.43 5.37 -23.27
C PHE A 41 0.93 5.41 -21.82
N SER A 42 0.05 6.35 -21.45
CA SER A 42 -0.60 6.28 -20.15
C SER A 42 -1.51 5.05 -20.12
N THR A 43 -1.09 4.02 -19.41
CA THR A 43 -1.96 2.88 -19.08
C THR A 43 -3.19 3.40 -18.35
N PRO A 44 -4.40 2.94 -18.69
CA PRO A 44 -5.58 3.33 -17.94
C PRO A 44 -5.37 2.97 -16.47
N ALA A 45 -5.37 3.97 -15.61
CA ALA A 45 -5.42 3.75 -14.18
C ALA A 45 -6.75 3.04 -13.90
N HIS A 46 -6.69 1.76 -13.54
CA HIS A 46 -7.88 1.07 -13.05
C HIS A 46 -8.28 1.78 -11.76
N ALA A 47 -9.39 2.49 -11.80
CA ALA A 47 -9.96 3.07 -10.60
C ALA A 47 -10.25 1.93 -9.62
N ILE A 48 -9.61 1.94 -8.45
CA ILE A 48 -9.91 1.01 -7.38
C ILE A 48 -11.36 1.26 -7.00
N GLY A 49 -12.24 0.30 -7.28
CA GLY A 49 -13.66 0.42 -6.98
C GLY A 49 -13.89 0.35 -5.46
N LEU A 50 -14.51 1.37 -4.88
CA LEU A 50 -15.02 1.27 -3.52
C LEU A 50 -16.39 0.60 -3.55
N ILE A 51 -16.60 -0.33 -2.63
CA ILE A 51 -17.90 -0.97 -2.40
C ILE A 51 -18.58 -0.26 -1.24
N ARG A 52 -19.88 -0.03 -1.40
CA ARG A 52 -20.76 0.41 -0.32
C ARG A 52 -21.76 -0.70 -0.05
N ASP A 53 -21.59 -1.37 1.08
CA ASP A 53 -22.47 -2.42 1.53
C ASP A 53 -22.70 -2.31 3.04
N ALA A 54 -23.93 -1.95 3.40
CA ALA A 54 -24.29 -1.63 4.78
C ALA A 54 -24.08 -2.80 5.76
N GLU A 55 -24.33 -4.03 5.31
CA GLU A 55 -24.16 -5.23 6.14
C GLU A 55 -22.68 -5.49 6.43
N THR A 56 -21.86 -5.49 5.39
CA THR A 56 -20.40 -5.65 5.55
C THR A 56 -19.79 -4.49 6.34
N GLU A 57 -20.18 -3.24 6.03
CA GLU A 57 -19.68 -2.07 6.75
C GLU A 57 -20.09 -2.11 8.24
N TYR A 58 -21.31 -2.59 8.55
CA TYR A 58 -21.76 -2.76 9.92
C TYR A 58 -20.88 -3.78 10.66
N LEU A 59 -20.66 -4.97 10.11
CA LEU A 59 -19.83 -5.99 10.75
C LEU A 59 -18.39 -5.51 10.93
N MET A 60 -17.81 -4.84 9.93
CA MET A 60 -16.47 -4.25 10.05
C MET A 60 -16.43 -3.20 11.18
N ARG A 61 -17.51 -2.45 11.36
CA ARG A 61 -17.64 -1.48 12.45
C ARG A 61 -17.74 -2.14 13.82
N GLU A 62 -18.47 -3.25 13.93
CA GLU A 62 -18.55 -4.06 15.15
C GLU A 62 -17.16 -4.58 15.57
N PHE A 63 -16.39 -5.12 14.62
CA PHE A 63 -15.05 -5.63 14.89
C PHE A 63 -14.05 -4.53 15.25
N SER A 64 -14.13 -3.38 14.60
CA SER A 64 -13.11 -2.34 14.72
C SER A 64 -13.35 -1.34 15.87
N THR A 65 -14.61 -1.06 16.22
CA THR A 65 -14.94 -0.04 17.22
C THR A 65 -14.29 -0.27 18.58
N PRO A 66 -14.29 -1.50 19.15
CA PRO A 66 -13.59 -1.77 20.41
C PRO A 66 -12.08 -1.56 20.29
N ILE A 67 -11.47 -1.96 19.17
CA ILE A 67 -10.03 -1.80 18.90
C ILE A 67 -9.67 -0.31 18.81
N PHE A 68 -10.44 0.50 18.08
CA PHE A 68 -10.21 1.96 17.99
C PHE A 68 -10.27 2.63 19.36
N LYS A 69 -11.26 2.24 20.18
CA LYS A 69 -11.37 2.74 21.57
C LYS A 69 -10.17 2.32 22.43
N ALA A 70 -9.74 1.05 22.32
CA ALA A 70 -8.57 0.54 23.02
C ALA A 70 -7.27 1.27 22.61
N ALA A 71 -7.19 1.74 21.36
CA ALA A 71 -6.10 2.56 20.85
C ALA A 71 -6.19 4.06 21.23
N GLY A 72 -7.25 4.48 21.92
CA GLY A 72 -7.48 5.88 22.27
C GLY A 72 -7.96 6.75 21.10
N LEU A 73 -8.41 6.14 20.02
CA LEU A 73 -8.94 6.85 18.86
C LEU A 73 -10.43 7.17 19.05
N ASN A 74 -10.88 8.27 18.42
CA ASN A 74 -12.31 8.50 18.27
C ASN A 74 -12.87 7.56 17.20
N ALA A 75 -13.52 6.48 17.63
CA ALA A 75 -14.04 5.44 16.73
C ALA A 75 -15.01 5.97 15.67
N TYR A 76 -15.73 7.07 15.95
CA TYR A 76 -16.63 7.69 14.98
C TYR A 76 -15.90 8.52 13.91
N ALA A 77 -14.69 8.96 14.19
CA ALA A 77 -13.87 9.70 13.23
C ALA A 77 -13.13 8.77 12.25
N VAL A 78 -12.96 7.49 12.59
CA VAL A 78 -12.34 6.51 11.71
C VAL A 78 -13.34 6.04 10.65
N ASN A 79 -13.01 6.25 9.38
CA ASN A 79 -13.81 5.79 8.26
C ASN A 79 -13.25 4.48 7.70
N ILE A 80 -14.11 3.46 7.61
CA ILE A 80 -13.77 2.17 7.01
C ILE A 80 -14.31 2.15 5.58
N HIS A 81 -13.46 1.76 4.63
CA HIS A 81 -13.78 1.65 3.22
C HIS A 81 -13.50 0.24 2.72
N LEU A 82 -14.45 -0.34 2.00
CA LEU A 82 -14.29 -1.62 1.33
C LEU A 82 -13.77 -1.39 -0.08
N VAL A 83 -12.71 -2.08 -0.44
CA VAL A 83 -12.06 -1.99 -1.75
C VAL A 83 -12.35 -3.27 -2.53
N ASN A 84 -12.94 -3.14 -3.73
CA ASN A 84 -13.14 -4.27 -4.63
C ASN A 84 -11.81 -4.71 -5.25
N ALA A 85 -11.09 -5.57 -4.56
CA ALA A 85 -9.82 -6.11 -5.00
C ALA A 85 -9.62 -7.51 -4.42
N ASN A 86 -9.20 -8.46 -5.27
CA ASN A 86 -8.98 -9.87 -4.89
C ASN A 86 -7.64 -10.11 -4.18
N THR A 87 -6.94 -9.07 -3.77
CA THR A 87 -5.67 -9.18 -3.07
C THR A 87 -5.90 -9.16 -1.57
N LEU A 88 -5.08 -9.92 -0.84
CA LEU A 88 -4.99 -9.81 0.61
C LEU A 88 -4.33 -8.47 0.92
N ASN A 89 -5.12 -7.47 1.28
CA ASN A 89 -4.57 -6.18 1.68
C ASN A 89 -5.51 -5.41 2.61
N ALA A 90 -4.90 -4.64 3.50
CA ALA A 90 -5.51 -3.56 4.25
C ALA A 90 -4.49 -2.44 4.38
N PHE A 91 -4.94 -1.23 4.53
CA PHE A 91 -4.04 -0.10 4.78
C PHE A 91 -4.80 1.11 5.35
N VAL A 92 -4.06 1.97 6.02
CA VAL A 92 -4.56 3.28 6.46
C VAL A 92 -4.00 4.38 5.57
N ALA A 93 -4.80 5.39 5.26
CA ALA A 93 -4.40 6.51 4.43
C ALA A 93 -5.14 7.79 4.80
N GLY A 94 -4.53 8.93 4.48
CA GLY A 94 -5.15 10.25 4.57
C GLY A 94 -5.76 10.55 5.94
N GLY A 95 -5.05 10.27 7.02
CA GLY A 95 -5.51 10.47 8.39
C GLY A 95 -6.19 9.23 8.97
N GLN A 96 -7.48 9.32 9.31
CA GLN A 96 -8.21 8.24 9.96
C GLN A 96 -9.13 7.49 8.98
N ARG A 97 -8.58 7.01 7.86
CA ARG A 97 -9.29 6.17 6.89
C ARG A 97 -8.60 4.82 6.76
N MET A 98 -9.37 3.77 7.00
CA MET A 98 -8.95 2.37 6.88
C MET A 98 -9.58 1.77 5.62
N PHE A 99 -8.79 1.11 4.82
CA PHE A 99 -9.20 0.45 3.58
C PHE A 99 -8.99 -1.05 3.74
N LEU A 100 -10.07 -1.82 3.52
CA LEU A 100 -10.06 -3.29 3.60
C LEU A 100 -10.40 -3.84 2.22
N HIS A 101 -9.52 -4.66 1.66
CA HIS A 101 -9.76 -5.33 0.40
C HIS A 101 -10.73 -6.50 0.59
N THR A 102 -11.61 -6.71 -0.38
CA THR A 102 -12.52 -7.86 -0.38
C THR A 102 -11.78 -9.18 -0.37
N GLY A 103 -10.60 -9.26 -1.03
CA GLY A 103 -9.75 -10.44 -0.99
C GLY A 103 -9.33 -10.83 0.43
N LEU A 104 -8.97 -9.86 1.29
CA LEU A 104 -8.64 -10.13 2.69
C LEU A 104 -9.84 -10.72 3.45
N ILE A 105 -11.05 -10.15 3.27
CA ILE A 105 -12.26 -10.63 3.94
C ILE A 105 -12.60 -12.06 3.48
N LEU A 106 -12.46 -12.36 2.19
CA LEU A 106 -12.79 -13.64 1.61
C LEU A 106 -11.79 -14.75 1.96
N GLU A 107 -10.51 -14.42 2.09
CA GLU A 107 -9.44 -15.36 2.41
C GLU A 107 -9.30 -15.63 3.93
N ALA A 108 -9.73 -14.70 4.78
CA ALA A 108 -9.72 -14.94 6.22
C ALA A 108 -10.66 -16.09 6.59
N ASP A 109 -10.14 -17.12 7.26
CA ASP A 109 -10.90 -18.30 7.66
C ASP A 109 -11.88 -18.03 8.80
N ARG A 110 -11.57 -17.04 9.63
CA ARG A 110 -12.37 -16.69 10.81
C ARG A 110 -12.29 -15.19 11.12
N PRO A 111 -13.28 -14.64 11.86
CA PRO A 111 -13.32 -13.22 12.23
C PRO A 111 -12.03 -12.70 12.85
N ASN A 112 -11.41 -13.47 13.74
CA ASN A 112 -10.21 -13.07 14.47
C ASN A 112 -9.01 -12.77 13.56
N MET A 113 -8.90 -13.41 12.38
CA MET A 113 -7.86 -13.09 11.41
C MET A 113 -8.01 -11.67 10.88
N LEU A 114 -9.22 -11.28 10.48
CA LEU A 114 -9.51 -9.93 10.02
C LEU A 114 -9.38 -8.90 11.14
N ILE A 115 -9.83 -9.23 12.34
CA ILE A 115 -9.70 -8.41 13.55
C ILE A 115 -8.23 -8.14 13.86
N GLY A 116 -7.37 -9.13 13.72
CA GLY A 116 -5.92 -8.99 13.88
C GLY A 116 -5.32 -7.98 12.92
N VAL A 117 -5.70 -8.03 11.64
CA VAL A 117 -5.27 -7.04 10.65
C VAL A 117 -5.81 -5.64 10.99
N ILE A 118 -7.09 -5.53 11.37
CA ILE A 118 -7.69 -4.26 11.81
C ILE A 118 -6.92 -3.68 13.01
N ALA A 119 -6.51 -4.52 13.96
CA ALA A 119 -5.72 -4.09 15.11
C ALA A 119 -4.33 -3.57 14.69
N HIS A 120 -3.68 -4.25 13.73
CA HIS A 120 -2.39 -3.84 13.17
C HIS A 120 -2.50 -2.48 12.45
N GLU A 121 -3.48 -2.32 11.57
CA GLU A 121 -3.74 -1.05 10.88
C GLU A 121 -4.09 0.08 11.86
N THR A 122 -4.80 -0.26 12.94
CA THR A 122 -5.06 0.68 14.03
C THR A 122 -3.77 1.09 14.74
N GLY A 123 -2.80 0.18 14.88
CA GLY A 123 -1.45 0.47 15.37
C GLY A 123 -0.74 1.51 14.52
N HIS A 124 -0.80 1.37 13.19
CA HIS A 124 -0.25 2.37 12.27
C HIS A 124 -0.95 3.73 12.39
N MET A 125 -2.26 3.73 12.51
CA MET A 125 -3.05 4.97 12.65
C MET A 125 -2.74 5.68 13.96
N ALA A 126 -2.82 4.99 15.08
CA ALA A 126 -2.56 5.55 16.41
C ALA A 126 -1.10 5.97 16.61
N GLY A 127 -0.18 5.22 16.01
CA GLY A 127 1.25 5.53 15.98
C GLY A 127 1.61 6.72 15.09
N GLY A 128 0.70 7.20 14.22
CA GLY A 128 1.00 8.28 13.27
C GLY A 128 2.06 7.88 12.23
N HIS A 129 2.15 6.59 11.91
CA HIS A 129 3.22 6.03 11.08
C HIS A 129 3.23 6.60 9.67
N LEU A 130 2.05 6.87 9.09
CA LEU A 130 1.92 7.45 7.76
C LEU A 130 2.56 8.85 7.66
N SER A 131 2.33 9.71 8.65
CA SER A 131 2.94 11.06 8.67
C SER A 131 4.45 10.99 8.83
N ARG A 132 4.92 10.14 9.72
CA ARG A 132 6.36 9.93 9.94
C ARG A 132 7.04 9.27 8.75
N GLN A 133 6.36 8.41 8.00
CA GLN A 133 6.89 7.82 6.77
C GLN A 133 7.13 8.89 5.70
N GLN A 134 6.25 9.86 5.58
CA GLN A 134 6.45 10.99 4.67
C GLN A 134 7.67 11.84 5.08
N GLU A 135 7.87 12.06 6.37
CA GLU A 135 9.06 12.76 6.90
C GLU A 135 10.34 11.95 6.64
N ALA A 136 10.30 10.63 6.86
CA ALA A 136 11.44 9.73 6.59
C ALA A 136 11.82 9.70 5.10
N LEU A 137 10.82 9.66 4.21
CA LEU A 137 11.05 9.75 2.75
C LEU A 137 11.65 11.11 2.35
N ALA A 138 11.17 12.21 2.93
CA ALA A 138 11.71 13.53 2.68
C ALA A 138 13.18 13.63 3.15
N SER A 139 13.50 13.08 4.31
CA SER A 139 14.88 13.03 4.85
C SER A 139 15.80 12.17 3.96
N ALA A 140 15.36 10.97 3.58
CA ALA A 140 16.11 10.08 2.69
C ALA A 140 16.37 10.74 1.32
N SER A 141 15.38 11.44 0.77
CA SER A 141 15.53 12.19 -0.47
C SER A 141 16.56 13.31 -0.34
N THR A 142 16.59 14.01 0.79
CA THR A 142 17.57 15.08 1.06
C THR A 142 19.00 14.52 1.10
N SER A 143 19.21 13.41 1.82
CA SER A 143 20.52 12.73 1.88
C SER A 143 20.98 12.29 0.49
N THR A 144 20.10 11.75 -0.33
CA THR A 144 20.39 11.33 -1.71
C THR A 144 20.77 12.53 -2.57
N ILE A 145 20.05 13.65 -2.48
CA ILE A 145 20.35 14.87 -3.24
C ILE A 145 21.71 15.44 -2.84
N VAL A 146 22.00 15.54 -1.54
CA VAL A 146 23.30 16.04 -1.05
C VAL A 146 24.44 15.15 -1.55
N SER A 147 24.31 13.84 -1.44
CA SER A 147 25.32 12.89 -1.93
C SER A 147 25.53 13.00 -3.44
N ALA A 148 24.46 13.21 -4.21
CA ALA A 148 24.55 13.42 -5.66
C ALA A 148 25.30 14.73 -6.01
N ILE A 149 25.00 15.83 -5.31
CA ILE A 149 25.70 17.12 -5.53
C ILE A 149 27.19 16.99 -5.22
N LEU A 150 27.54 16.37 -4.10
CA LEU A 150 28.92 16.13 -3.72
C LEU A 150 29.64 15.21 -4.72
N GLY A 151 28.96 14.16 -5.17
CA GLY A 151 29.47 13.23 -6.16
C GLY A 151 29.73 13.90 -7.52
N ILE A 152 28.80 14.70 -8.00
CA ILE A 152 28.99 15.49 -9.24
C ILE A 152 30.15 16.48 -9.09
N GLY A 153 30.27 17.14 -7.93
CA GLY A 153 31.39 18.02 -7.62
C GLY A 153 32.73 17.31 -7.67
N ALA A 154 32.84 16.10 -7.09
CA ALA A 154 34.04 15.27 -7.13
C ALA A 154 34.41 14.86 -8.57
N ILE A 155 33.45 14.48 -9.39
CA ILE A 155 33.64 14.15 -10.81
C ILE A 155 34.19 15.36 -11.56
N ALA A 156 33.66 16.54 -11.31
CA ALA A 156 34.07 17.79 -12.00
C ALA A 156 35.51 18.19 -11.72
N VAL A 157 36.08 17.80 -10.56
CA VAL A 157 37.48 18.02 -10.21
C VAL A 157 38.39 16.84 -10.54
N GLY A 158 37.93 15.87 -11.32
CA GLY A 158 38.70 14.72 -11.80
C GLY A 158 38.70 13.50 -10.89
N ALA A 159 37.94 13.49 -9.80
CA ALA A 159 37.80 12.35 -8.88
C ALA A 159 36.57 11.49 -9.23
N GLY A 160 36.51 10.97 -10.46
CA GLY A 160 35.35 10.26 -11.00
C GLY A 160 34.89 9.09 -10.17
N ASP A 161 35.80 8.20 -9.73
CA ASP A 161 35.49 7.03 -8.94
C ASP A 161 34.93 7.41 -7.56
N VAL A 162 35.51 8.43 -6.91
CA VAL A 162 35.00 8.96 -5.63
C VAL A 162 33.62 9.56 -5.82
N GLY A 163 33.40 10.31 -6.91
CA GLY A 163 32.11 10.91 -7.20
C GLY A 163 31.02 9.86 -7.43
N MET A 164 31.28 8.83 -8.18
CA MET A 164 30.35 7.70 -8.37
C MET A 164 30.09 6.95 -7.07
N ALA A 165 31.12 6.71 -6.24
CA ALA A 165 30.97 6.09 -4.93
C ALA A 165 30.08 6.92 -3.98
N LEU A 166 30.19 8.25 -4.01
CA LEU A 166 29.33 9.13 -3.22
C LEU A 166 27.87 9.06 -3.69
N ILE A 167 27.60 9.10 -4.98
CA ILE A 167 26.24 9.02 -5.53
C ILE A 167 25.59 7.68 -5.16
N THR A 168 26.24 6.57 -5.43
CA THR A 168 25.69 5.23 -5.18
C THR A 168 25.64 4.92 -3.68
N GLY A 169 26.63 5.33 -2.91
CA GLY A 169 26.66 5.19 -1.46
C GLY A 169 25.53 5.92 -0.77
N GLY A 170 25.26 7.18 -1.17
CA GLY A 170 24.16 7.95 -0.62
C GLY A 170 22.79 7.32 -0.85
N GLN A 171 22.55 6.77 -2.04
CA GLN A 171 21.32 6.03 -2.33
C GLN A 171 21.19 4.76 -1.44
N THR A 172 22.29 4.02 -1.29
CA THR A 172 22.29 2.80 -0.48
C THR A 172 22.03 3.10 1.00
N VAL A 173 22.63 4.16 1.55
CA VAL A 173 22.41 4.58 2.94
C VAL A 173 20.95 5.01 3.13
N ALA A 174 20.44 5.90 2.28
CA ALA A 174 19.06 6.36 2.36
C ALA A 174 18.05 5.20 2.27
N GLN A 175 18.28 4.22 1.40
CA GLN A 175 17.45 3.03 1.31
C GLN A 175 17.51 2.16 2.58
N ARG A 176 18.69 1.98 3.16
CA ARG A 176 18.85 1.21 4.41
C ARG A 176 18.15 1.89 5.58
N GLU A 177 18.31 3.19 5.72
CA GLU A 177 17.66 4.00 6.76
C GLU A 177 16.13 3.91 6.63
N PHE A 178 15.60 4.05 5.41
CA PHE A 178 14.17 3.92 5.17
C PHE A 178 13.64 2.52 5.49
N LEU A 179 14.34 1.45 5.08
CA LEU A 179 13.95 0.08 5.39
C LEU A 179 14.04 -0.24 6.89
N GLN A 180 15.04 0.30 7.59
CA GLN A 180 15.13 0.16 9.04
C GLN A 180 13.99 0.88 9.74
N TYR A 181 13.68 2.11 9.31
CA TYR A 181 12.56 2.87 9.82
C TYR A 181 11.24 2.12 9.61
N SER A 182 10.99 1.60 8.40
CA SER A 182 9.81 0.80 8.10
C SER A 182 9.67 -0.40 9.04
N ARG A 183 10.73 -1.18 9.26
CA ARG A 183 10.72 -2.33 10.19
C ARG A 183 10.36 -1.94 11.63
N ILE A 184 10.86 -0.81 12.11
CA ILE A 184 10.53 -0.29 13.45
C ILE A 184 9.04 0.05 13.54
N GLN A 185 8.47 0.69 12.50
CA GLN A 185 7.06 1.02 12.47
C GLN A 185 6.18 -0.23 12.45
N GLU A 186 6.56 -1.24 11.65
CA GLU A 186 5.86 -2.52 11.60
C GLU A 186 5.88 -3.25 12.95
N SER A 187 7.04 -3.37 13.57
CA SER A 187 7.16 -3.98 14.91
C SER A 187 6.36 -3.21 15.97
N SER A 188 6.35 -1.88 15.88
CA SER A 188 5.53 -1.04 16.76
C SER A 188 4.04 -1.26 16.56
N ALA A 189 3.59 -1.41 15.30
CA ALA A 189 2.19 -1.70 14.97
C ALA A 189 1.78 -3.10 15.47
N ASP A 190 2.65 -4.11 15.34
CA ASP A 190 2.42 -5.46 15.86
C ASP A 190 2.21 -5.45 17.38
N GLN A 191 3.12 -4.81 18.12
CA GLN A 191 3.03 -4.73 19.58
C GLN A 191 1.80 -3.94 20.04
N ALA A 192 1.47 -2.87 19.34
CA ALA A 192 0.26 -2.09 19.59
C ALA A 192 -1.00 -2.92 19.34
N ALA A 193 -1.05 -3.68 18.23
CA ALA A 193 -2.17 -4.54 17.88
C ALA A 193 -2.48 -5.54 18.99
N VAL A 194 -1.48 -6.30 19.45
CA VAL A 194 -1.68 -7.27 20.56
C VAL A 194 -2.12 -6.56 21.83
N THR A 195 -1.55 -5.38 22.13
CA THR A 195 -1.95 -4.57 23.28
C THR A 195 -3.43 -4.15 23.20
N TYR A 196 -3.92 -3.79 22.02
CA TYR A 196 -5.33 -3.42 21.83
C TYR A 196 -6.25 -4.62 21.94
N LEU A 197 -5.84 -5.77 21.37
CA LEU A 197 -6.56 -7.04 21.51
C LEU A 197 -6.66 -7.48 22.97
N ASP A 198 -5.55 -7.42 23.72
CA ASP A 198 -5.53 -7.72 25.16
C ASP A 198 -6.48 -6.81 25.96
N ARG A 199 -6.51 -5.50 25.66
CA ARG A 199 -7.41 -4.54 26.32
C ARG A 199 -8.89 -4.83 26.13
N VAL A 200 -9.24 -5.43 25.02
CA VAL A 200 -10.65 -5.83 24.73
C VAL A 200 -10.94 -7.28 25.06
N GLY A 201 -9.93 -8.05 25.53
CA GLY A 201 -10.09 -9.43 25.92
C GLY A 201 -10.18 -10.41 24.74
N TRP A 202 -9.59 -10.08 23.61
CA TRP A 202 -9.63 -10.89 22.38
C TRP A 202 -8.28 -11.53 22.07
N SER A 203 -8.32 -12.71 21.42
CA SER A 203 -7.12 -13.42 21.02
C SER A 203 -6.34 -12.71 19.92
N GLY A 204 -5.00 -12.74 20.02
CA GLY A 204 -4.10 -12.33 18.94
C GLY A 204 -3.77 -13.42 17.93
N LYS A 205 -4.26 -14.65 18.12
CA LYS A 205 -3.91 -15.80 17.25
C LYS A 205 -4.29 -15.58 15.79
N GLY A 206 -5.41 -14.90 15.51
CA GLY A 206 -5.79 -14.60 14.13
C GLY A 206 -4.80 -13.71 13.40
N MET A 207 -4.12 -12.79 14.11
CA MET A 207 -3.03 -12.01 13.53
C MET A 207 -1.83 -12.92 13.16
N MET A 208 -1.47 -13.87 14.02
CA MET A 208 -0.46 -14.88 13.71
C MET A 208 -0.84 -15.71 12.49
N ASP A 209 -2.09 -16.19 12.41
CA ASP A 209 -2.59 -16.97 11.29
C ASP A 209 -2.47 -16.18 9.98
N THR A 210 -2.77 -14.88 10.01
CA THR A 210 -2.59 -14.01 8.85
C THR A 210 -1.11 -13.93 8.44
N PHE A 211 -0.18 -13.81 9.39
CA PHE A 211 1.26 -13.81 9.09
C PHE A 211 1.73 -15.15 8.51
N TYR A 212 1.15 -16.26 8.97
CA TYR A 212 1.46 -17.59 8.41
C TYR A 212 1.00 -17.76 6.96
N LEU A 213 -0.09 -17.11 6.53
CA LEU A 213 -0.47 -17.09 5.10
C LEU A 213 0.61 -16.50 4.21
N PHE A 214 1.39 -15.58 4.74
CA PHE A 214 2.46 -14.90 3.99
C PHE A 214 3.83 -15.57 4.18
N ARG A 215 3.94 -16.57 5.06
CA ARG A 215 5.21 -17.23 5.35
C ARG A 215 5.81 -17.84 4.09
N GLY A 216 7.06 -17.49 3.81
CA GLY A 216 7.78 -17.95 2.63
C GLY A 216 7.58 -17.07 1.39
N GLN A 217 6.71 -16.08 1.40
CA GLN A 217 6.60 -15.14 0.28
C GLN A 217 7.69 -14.06 0.31
N GLU A 218 8.33 -13.83 1.45
CA GLU A 218 9.42 -12.85 1.61
C GLU A 218 10.65 -13.16 0.74
N VAL A 219 10.82 -14.42 0.29
CA VAL A 219 11.90 -14.82 -0.64
C VAL A 219 11.54 -14.60 -2.12
N LEU A 220 10.28 -14.25 -2.41
CA LEU A 220 9.82 -13.96 -3.75
C LEU A 220 10.21 -12.54 -4.17
N SER A 221 10.32 -12.30 -5.46
CA SER A 221 10.48 -10.93 -5.97
C SER A 221 9.24 -10.08 -5.69
N ASP A 222 9.39 -8.77 -5.55
CA ASP A 222 8.29 -7.82 -5.26
C ASP A 222 7.08 -7.97 -6.19
N ARG A 223 7.29 -8.42 -7.44
CA ARG A 223 6.21 -8.65 -8.40
C ARG A 223 5.39 -9.90 -8.11
N GLN A 224 5.94 -10.83 -7.37
CA GLN A 224 5.33 -12.12 -7.02
C GLN A 224 4.79 -12.13 -5.60
N GLN A 225 5.22 -11.17 -4.77
CA GLN A 225 4.73 -11.02 -3.40
C GLN A 225 3.31 -10.45 -3.39
N ASP A 226 2.54 -10.84 -2.37
CA ASP A 226 1.25 -10.22 -2.10
C ASP A 226 1.41 -8.71 -1.82
N PRO A 227 0.48 -7.85 -2.28
CA PRO A 227 0.52 -6.42 -2.01
C PRO A 227 0.62 -6.06 -0.54
N TYR A 228 0.06 -6.85 0.36
CA TYR A 228 0.16 -6.64 1.81
C TYR A 228 1.61 -6.74 2.29
N LEU A 229 2.36 -7.76 1.87
CA LEU A 229 3.77 -7.91 2.23
C LEU A 229 4.66 -6.79 1.71
N ARG A 230 4.32 -6.20 0.57
CA ARG A 230 5.08 -5.06 0.03
C ARG A 230 4.89 -3.78 0.85
N SER A 231 3.70 -3.60 1.42
CA SER A 231 3.41 -2.47 2.32
C SER A 231 3.82 -2.76 3.77
N HIS A 232 3.74 -4.03 4.19
CA HIS A 232 4.02 -4.50 5.55
C HIS A 232 5.05 -5.65 5.53
N PRO A 233 6.34 -5.39 5.25
CA PRO A 233 7.34 -6.43 5.10
C PRO A 233 7.43 -7.34 6.33
N LEU A 234 7.18 -8.63 6.15
CA LEU A 234 7.33 -9.64 7.18
C LEU A 234 8.81 -10.01 7.33
N SER A 235 9.25 -10.19 8.56
CA SER A 235 10.56 -10.77 8.87
C SER A 235 10.41 -11.86 9.92
N GLY A 236 11.37 -12.79 9.96
CA GLY A 236 11.39 -13.83 10.98
C GLY A 236 11.37 -13.26 12.40
N ASP A 237 12.10 -12.17 12.63
CA ASP A 237 12.14 -11.49 13.93
C ASP A 237 10.77 -10.94 14.33
N ARG A 238 10.02 -10.34 13.38
CA ARG A 238 8.65 -9.85 13.64
C ARG A 238 7.73 -11.01 14.00
N LEU A 239 7.78 -12.09 13.21
CA LEU A 239 6.96 -13.27 13.44
C LEU A 239 7.22 -13.87 14.83
N SER A 240 8.51 -14.11 15.19
CA SER A 240 8.87 -14.66 16.50
C SER A 240 8.46 -13.75 17.65
N ALA A 241 8.66 -12.43 17.53
CA ALA A 241 8.24 -11.49 18.56
C ALA A 241 6.72 -11.42 18.72
N LEU A 242 5.97 -11.56 17.62
CA LEU A 242 4.52 -11.63 17.65
C LEU A 242 4.04 -12.93 18.30
N GLU A 243 4.63 -14.08 17.92
CA GLU A 243 4.33 -15.39 18.51
C GLU A 243 4.51 -15.35 20.02
N ASP A 244 5.67 -14.92 20.51
CA ASP A 244 5.96 -14.81 21.94
C ASP A 244 4.93 -13.92 22.66
N ARG A 245 4.59 -12.80 22.06
CA ARG A 245 3.67 -11.84 22.66
C ARG A 245 2.22 -12.35 22.70
N VAL A 246 1.77 -13.02 21.63
CA VAL A 246 0.43 -13.56 21.54
C VAL A 246 0.26 -14.79 22.43
N LEU A 247 1.23 -15.72 22.42
CA LEU A 247 1.14 -16.96 23.20
C LEU A 247 1.26 -16.72 24.71
N THR A 248 1.87 -15.61 25.13
CA THR A 248 1.94 -15.21 26.54
C THR A 248 0.74 -14.36 27.00
N SER A 249 -0.13 -13.96 26.08
CA SER A 249 -1.34 -13.22 26.42
C SER A 249 -2.32 -14.07 27.24
N PRO A 250 -2.96 -13.52 28.31
CA PRO A 250 -4.01 -14.21 29.04
C PRO A 250 -5.25 -14.49 28.18
N TYR A 251 -5.35 -13.87 27.02
CA TYR A 251 -6.47 -14.04 26.06
C TYR A 251 -6.11 -14.89 24.84
N ALA A 252 -4.94 -15.54 24.84
CA ALA A 252 -4.49 -16.33 23.69
C ALA A 252 -5.53 -17.34 23.22
N ASP A 253 -6.22 -18.01 24.13
CA ASP A 253 -7.14 -19.10 23.84
C ASP A 253 -8.63 -18.67 23.78
N VAL A 254 -8.89 -17.36 23.75
CA VAL A 254 -10.26 -16.84 23.59
C VAL A 254 -10.70 -17.08 22.15
N GLU A 255 -11.81 -17.79 22.00
CA GLU A 255 -12.42 -18.11 20.70
C GLU A 255 -13.35 -16.98 20.22
N ASP A 256 -13.56 -16.92 18.91
CA ASP A 256 -14.53 -16.01 18.33
C ASP A 256 -15.95 -16.37 18.77
N PRO A 257 -16.81 -15.41 19.11
CA PRO A 257 -18.22 -15.66 19.39
C PRO A 257 -18.90 -16.32 18.19
N VAL A 258 -19.78 -17.30 18.45
CA VAL A 258 -20.48 -18.06 17.39
C VAL A 258 -21.30 -17.13 16.48
N GLU A 259 -21.89 -16.09 17.04
CA GLU A 259 -22.63 -15.07 16.31
C GLU A 259 -21.75 -14.28 15.35
N TRP A 260 -20.47 -14.06 15.70
CA TRP A 260 -19.52 -13.39 14.80
C TRP A 260 -19.08 -14.31 13.66
N ILE A 261 -18.87 -15.59 13.95
CA ILE A 261 -18.53 -16.59 12.92
C ILE A 261 -19.66 -16.64 11.88
N LEU A 262 -20.92 -16.77 12.32
CA LEU A 262 -22.06 -16.79 11.41
C LEU A 262 -22.20 -15.49 10.62
N ALA A 263 -22.11 -14.32 11.28
CA ALA A 263 -22.19 -13.03 10.62
C ALA A 263 -21.08 -12.84 9.58
N PHE A 264 -19.88 -13.30 9.89
CA PHE A 264 -18.74 -13.24 8.99
C PHE A 264 -18.94 -14.16 7.76
N ASP A 265 -19.41 -15.39 7.98
CA ASP A 265 -19.76 -16.31 6.89
C ASP A 265 -20.87 -15.76 6.00
N MET A 266 -21.87 -15.08 6.57
CA MET A 266 -22.91 -14.40 5.80
C MET A 266 -22.35 -13.27 4.93
N VAL A 267 -21.43 -12.46 5.48
CA VAL A 267 -20.75 -11.42 4.71
C VAL A 267 -19.89 -12.01 3.59
N LYS A 268 -19.12 -13.09 3.86
CA LYS A 268 -18.36 -13.79 2.82
C LYS A 268 -19.28 -14.36 1.73
N ALA A 269 -20.36 -15.00 2.11
CA ALA A 269 -21.37 -15.54 1.19
C ALA A 269 -21.96 -14.45 0.28
N LYS A 270 -22.32 -13.30 0.85
CA LYS A 270 -22.79 -12.13 0.12
C LYS A 270 -21.76 -11.61 -0.87
N LEU A 271 -20.52 -11.42 -0.41
CA LEU A 271 -19.44 -10.93 -1.26
C LEU A 271 -19.18 -11.88 -2.43
N TYR A 272 -19.11 -13.20 -2.21
CA TYR A 272 -19.02 -14.18 -3.29
C TYR A 272 -20.19 -14.08 -4.27
N GLY A 273 -21.42 -13.97 -3.76
CA GLY A 273 -22.60 -13.82 -4.60
C GLY A 273 -22.58 -12.59 -5.50
N PHE A 274 -22.07 -11.45 -4.98
CA PHE A 274 -22.01 -10.19 -5.72
C PHE A 274 -20.77 -10.07 -6.61
N LEU A 275 -19.61 -10.53 -6.16
CA LEU A 275 -18.35 -10.28 -6.86
C LEU A 275 -18.06 -11.34 -7.90
N ASP A 276 -18.33 -12.61 -7.61
CA ASP A 276 -18.09 -13.71 -8.53
C ASP A 276 -19.16 -13.77 -9.64
N ARG A 277 -18.81 -14.44 -10.72
CA ARG A 277 -19.81 -14.86 -11.70
C ARG A 277 -20.77 -15.89 -11.08
N PRO A 278 -22.06 -15.87 -11.41
CA PRO A 278 -23.03 -16.78 -10.80
C PRO A 278 -22.63 -18.26 -10.86
N ASP A 279 -22.02 -18.70 -11.98
CA ASP A 279 -21.57 -20.08 -12.15
C ASP A 279 -20.44 -20.47 -11.15
N LEU A 280 -19.59 -19.53 -10.77
CA LEU A 280 -18.56 -19.75 -9.75
C LEU A 280 -19.18 -19.81 -8.35
N THR A 281 -20.13 -18.93 -8.06
CA THR A 281 -20.85 -18.94 -6.78
C THR A 281 -21.61 -20.25 -6.60
N PHE A 282 -22.32 -20.75 -7.64
CA PHE A 282 -23.05 -22.02 -7.54
C PHE A 282 -22.13 -23.25 -7.40
N ARG A 283 -20.90 -23.19 -7.93
CA ARG A 283 -19.90 -24.22 -7.70
C ARG A 283 -19.36 -24.20 -6.27
N ARG A 284 -19.13 -23.03 -5.72
CA ARG A 284 -18.63 -22.85 -4.34
C ARG A 284 -19.69 -23.22 -3.32
N PHE A 285 -20.94 -22.88 -3.60
CA PHE A 285 -22.12 -23.14 -2.75
C PHE A 285 -23.13 -24.00 -3.52
N PRO A 286 -22.87 -25.32 -3.66
CA PRO A 286 -23.74 -26.20 -4.43
C PRO A 286 -25.10 -26.34 -3.74
N ALA A 287 -26.12 -26.82 -4.48
CA ALA A 287 -27.48 -27.01 -3.94
C ALA A 287 -27.56 -28.03 -2.79
N THR A 288 -26.56 -28.91 -2.69
CA THR A 288 -26.40 -29.85 -1.59
C THR A 288 -25.96 -29.23 -0.28
N ASP A 289 -25.36 -28.05 -0.33
CA ASP A 289 -25.04 -27.25 0.86
C ASP A 289 -26.30 -26.51 1.32
N THR A 290 -26.85 -26.95 2.44
CA THR A 290 -28.07 -26.40 3.04
C THR A 290 -27.80 -25.39 4.16
N SER A 291 -26.55 -24.95 4.33
CA SER A 291 -26.19 -23.92 5.32
C SER A 291 -26.84 -22.58 4.97
N ILE A 292 -27.08 -21.77 6.00
CA ILE A 292 -27.66 -20.40 5.82
C ILE A 292 -26.76 -19.53 4.91
N PRO A 293 -25.43 -19.48 5.09
CA PRO A 293 -24.55 -18.73 4.18
C PRO A 293 -24.63 -19.22 2.74
N ALA A 294 -24.73 -20.55 2.51
CA ALA A 294 -24.82 -21.08 1.15
C ALA A 294 -26.15 -20.70 0.47
N HIS A 295 -27.26 -20.74 1.19
CA HIS A 295 -28.54 -20.24 0.68
C HIS A 295 -28.48 -18.76 0.33
N TYR A 296 -27.84 -17.96 1.19
CA TYR A 296 -27.68 -16.53 0.96
C TYR A 296 -26.82 -16.23 -0.27
N ALA A 297 -25.66 -16.87 -0.39
CA ALA A 297 -24.79 -16.71 -1.56
C ALA A 297 -25.53 -17.00 -2.87
N ARG A 298 -26.28 -18.13 -2.91
CA ARG A 298 -27.06 -18.50 -4.11
C ARG A 298 -28.19 -17.49 -4.39
N ALA A 299 -28.89 -17.03 -3.36
CA ALA A 299 -29.94 -16.02 -3.53
C ALA A 299 -29.39 -14.72 -4.13
N VAL A 300 -28.25 -14.24 -3.62
CA VAL A 300 -27.55 -13.07 -4.19
C VAL A 300 -27.12 -13.30 -5.62
N ALA A 301 -26.52 -14.47 -5.93
CA ALA A 301 -26.09 -14.81 -7.28
C ALA A 301 -27.24 -14.95 -8.28
N HIS A 302 -28.44 -15.37 -7.84
CA HIS A 302 -29.63 -15.42 -8.68
C HIS A 302 -30.22 -14.03 -8.97
N HIS A 303 -30.02 -13.08 -8.07
CA HIS A 303 -30.53 -11.70 -8.23
C HIS A 303 -29.66 -10.87 -9.20
N LYS A 304 -28.40 -11.23 -9.38
CA LYS A 304 -27.44 -10.54 -10.25
C LYS A 304 -27.69 -10.82 -11.73
#